data_1d952b050abaf6819f15ecab39fdbb77
#
_entry.id   1d952b050abaf6819f15ecab39fdbb77
#
_cell.length_a   1.000
_cell.length_b   1.000
_cell.length_c   1.000
_cell.angle_alpha   90.00
_cell.angle_beta   90.00
_cell.angle_gamma   90.00
#
_symmetry.space_group_name_H-M   'P 1'
#
loop_
_entity.id
_entity.type
_entity.pdbx_description
1 polymer ?
#
loop_
_entity_poly.entity_id
_entity_poly.type
_entity_poly.pdbx_seq_one_letter_code
_entity_poly.pdbx_strand_id
1 'polypeptide(L)'
;VYGHVDMKLRNPFDFPVVFHTRVAAGKVRVEVLGARKVYDEVAFERQVQEVLPFNTIVRSDSSLASGAETVSQRGMRGFKVVRSRKLYKERDVVKTESWDLFYPPTTEIVRRGTNPRGARPDG
;
A
#
# COMPACT_ATOMS: atom_id res chain seq x y z
N VAL A 1 -0.83 14.71 -3.95
CA VAL A 1 0.55 14.98 -3.59
C VAL A 1 1.38 15.00 -4.87
N TYR A 2 1.42 16.17 -5.52
CA TYR A 2 2.19 16.36 -6.74
C TYR A 2 3.70 16.28 -6.44
N GLY A 3 4.43 15.50 -7.23
CA GLY A 3 5.88 15.47 -7.19
C GLY A 3 6.54 14.47 -6.22
N HIS A 4 5.76 13.68 -5.46
CA HIS A 4 6.32 12.73 -4.50
C HIS A 4 6.09 11.26 -4.84
N VAL A 5 5.12 10.95 -5.70
CA VAL A 5 4.83 9.58 -6.15
C VAL A 5 4.62 9.59 -7.65
N ASP A 6 5.50 8.92 -8.37
CA ASP A 6 5.43 8.73 -9.82
C ASP A 6 5.21 7.28 -10.17
N MET A 7 4.43 7.03 -11.22
CA MET A 7 4.37 5.73 -11.87
C MET A 7 5.12 5.82 -13.20
N LYS A 8 6.27 5.15 -13.27
CA LYS A 8 7.06 5.04 -14.49
C LYS A 8 6.64 3.79 -15.25
N LEU A 9 6.27 3.98 -16.51
CA LEU A 9 5.86 2.91 -17.40
C LEU A 9 6.87 2.78 -18.55
N ARG A 10 7.12 1.54 -18.96
CA ARG A 10 7.93 1.22 -20.12
C ARG A 10 7.11 0.33 -21.04
N ASN A 11 7.04 0.67 -22.32
CA ASN A 11 6.49 -0.20 -23.34
C ASN A 11 7.54 -1.26 -23.74
N PRO A 12 7.33 -2.56 -23.41
CA PRO A 12 8.26 -3.63 -23.76
C PRO A 12 8.03 -4.20 -25.17
N PHE A 13 7.02 -3.71 -25.87
CA PHE A 13 6.58 -4.24 -27.16
C PHE A 13 7.23 -3.50 -28.33
N ASP A 14 7.24 -4.12 -29.49
CA ASP A 14 7.74 -3.58 -30.75
C ASP A 14 6.70 -2.72 -31.51
N PHE A 15 5.58 -2.42 -30.87
CA PHE A 15 4.51 -1.59 -31.41
C PHE A 15 4.10 -0.51 -30.37
N PRO A 16 3.50 0.60 -30.84
CA PRO A 16 2.99 1.63 -29.95
C PRO A 16 1.87 1.14 -29.04
N VAL A 17 1.82 1.69 -27.82
CA VAL A 17 0.77 1.46 -26.84
C VAL A 17 0.08 2.79 -26.54
N VAL A 18 -1.24 2.79 -26.51
CA VAL A 18 -2.05 3.98 -26.22
C VAL A 18 -2.77 3.78 -24.90
N PHE A 19 -2.65 4.76 -24.01
CA PHE A 19 -3.46 4.84 -22.79
C PHE A 19 -4.67 5.72 -23.06
N HIS A 20 -5.85 5.12 -23.06
CA HIS A 20 -7.11 5.82 -23.21
C HIS A 20 -7.81 5.94 -21.86
N THR A 21 -8.01 7.17 -21.41
CA THR A 21 -8.66 7.44 -20.12
C THR A 21 -9.99 8.13 -20.32
N ARG A 22 -11.00 7.65 -19.64
CA ARG A 22 -12.36 8.20 -19.66
C ARG A 22 -12.87 8.36 -18.23
N VAL A 23 -13.44 9.52 -17.96
CA VAL A 23 -14.10 9.81 -16.67
C VAL A 23 -15.58 10.00 -16.93
N ALA A 24 -16.42 9.20 -16.29
CA ALA A 24 -17.86 9.31 -16.38
C ALA A 24 -18.52 8.80 -15.10
N ALA A 25 -19.57 9.46 -14.63
CA ALA A 25 -20.35 9.06 -13.46
C ALA A 25 -19.50 8.79 -12.19
N GLY A 26 -18.49 9.61 -11.93
CA GLY A 26 -17.60 9.46 -10.77
C GLY A 26 -16.62 8.27 -10.86
N LYS A 27 -16.51 7.62 -12.02
CA LYS A 27 -15.60 6.50 -12.26
C LYS A 27 -14.53 6.89 -13.28
N VAL A 28 -13.30 6.42 -13.04
CA VAL A 28 -12.21 6.51 -14.01
C VAL A 28 -12.03 5.15 -14.66
N ARG A 29 -12.06 5.12 -15.99
CA ARG A 29 -11.76 3.95 -16.80
C ARG A 29 -10.48 4.20 -17.58
N VAL A 30 -9.53 3.29 -17.46
CA VAL A 30 -8.28 3.32 -18.21
C VAL A 30 -8.21 2.08 -19.09
N GLU A 31 -7.97 2.28 -20.36
CA GLU A 31 -7.79 1.21 -21.34
C GLU A 31 -6.38 1.31 -21.93
N VAL A 32 -5.72 0.18 -22.06
CA VAL A 32 -4.42 0.08 -22.70
C VAL A 32 -4.62 -0.60 -24.05
N LEU A 33 -4.38 0.12 -25.13
CA LEU A 33 -4.62 -0.31 -26.49
C LEU A 33 -3.30 -0.56 -27.21
N GLY A 34 -3.24 -1.59 -28.02
CA GLY A 34 -2.07 -1.96 -28.83
C GLY A 34 -2.47 -2.69 -30.09
N ALA A 35 -1.51 -2.87 -31.00
CA ALA A 35 -1.76 -3.51 -32.29
C ALA A 35 -2.18 -4.99 -32.18
N ARG A 36 -1.73 -5.69 -31.13
CA ARG A 36 -2.04 -7.09 -30.87
C ARG A 36 -1.96 -7.42 -29.38
N LYS A 37 -2.65 -8.45 -28.97
CA LYS A 37 -2.55 -9.03 -27.63
C LYS A 37 -1.41 -10.04 -27.60
N VAL A 38 -0.36 -9.75 -26.85
CA VAL A 38 0.86 -10.60 -26.78
C VAL A 38 0.64 -11.80 -25.86
N TYR A 39 -0.09 -11.59 -24.76
CA TYR A 39 -0.42 -12.61 -23.78
C TYR A 39 -1.94 -12.75 -23.67
N ASP A 40 -2.40 -13.99 -23.52
CA ASP A 40 -3.85 -14.26 -23.43
C ASP A 40 -4.37 -14.03 -22.01
N GLU A 41 -3.54 -14.37 -21.03
CA GLU A 41 -3.88 -14.27 -19.61
C GLU A 41 -2.67 -13.88 -18.78
N VAL A 42 -2.92 -13.20 -17.68
CA VAL A 42 -1.93 -12.86 -16.65
C VAL A 42 -2.47 -13.29 -15.29
N ALA A 43 -1.76 -14.18 -14.62
CA ALA A 43 -2.06 -14.59 -13.26
C ALA A 43 -1.09 -13.94 -12.27
N PHE A 44 -1.61 -13.42 -11.17
CA PHE A 44 -0.82 -12.88 -10.07
C PHE A 44 -0.91 -13.79 -8.86
N GLU A 45 0.24 -14.08 -8.26
CA GLU A 45 0.35 -14.82 -7.01
C GLU A 45 1.04 -13.94 -5.96
N ARG A 46 0.67 -14.17 -4.71
CA ARG A 46 1.26 -13.49 -3.57
C ARG A 46 1.56 -14.51 -2.48
N GLN A 47 2.79 -14.51 -1.99
CA GLN A 47 3.21 -15.33 -0.86
C GLN A 47 3.78 -14.45 0.24
N VAL A 48 3.16 -14.46 1.41
CA VAL A 48 3.68 -13.78 2.60
C VAL A 48 4.78 -14.67 3.20
N GLN A 49 6.01 -14.17 3.20
CA GLN A 49 7.17 -14.88 3.74
C GLN A 49 7.31 -14.67 5.24
N GLU A 50 7.06 -13.45 5.69
CA GLU A 50 7.24 -13.06 7.09
C GLU A 50 6.24 -11.98 7.46
N VAL A 51 5.68 -12.08 8.67
CA VAL A 51 4.87 -11.05 9.30
C VAL A 51 5.71 -10.41 10.40
N LEU A 52 5.89 -9.10 10.34
CA LEU A 52 6.69 -8.32 11.28
C LEU A 52 5.79 -7.64 12.31
N PRO A 53 6.02 -7.80 13.60
CA PRO A 53 5.26 -7.09 14.63
C PRO A 53 5.57 -5.58 14.56
N PHE A 54 4.65 -4.77 15.06
CA PHE A 54 4.91 -3.35 15.31
C PHE A 54 5.34 -3.13 16.77
N ASN A 55 6.03 -2.04 17.00
CA ASN A 55 6.38 -1.56 18.34
C ASN A 55 5.36 -0.54 18.80
N THR A 56 5.16 -0.46 20.13
CA THR A 56 4.35 0.57 20.78
C THR A 56 5.28 1.50 21.56
N ILE A 57 5.11 2.81 21.34
CA ILE A 57 5.78 3.85 22.14
C ILE A 57 4.74 4.66 22.89
N VAL A 58 5.06 5.02 24.14
CA VAL A 58 4.21 5.87 24.96
C VAL A 58 4.80 7.27 25.01
N ARG A 59 3.99 8.29 24.73
CA ARG A 59 4.35 9.70 24.82
C ARG A 59 3.54 10.37 25.91
N SER A 60 4.20 11.14 26.77
CA SER A 60 3.54 11.94 27.79
C SER A 60 2.71 13.07 27.16
N ASP A 61 1.55 13.33 27.74
CA ASP A 61 0.62 14.35 27.28
C ASP A 61 0.00 15.11 28.46
N SER A 62 0.38 16.36 28.62
CA SER A 62 -0.11 17.23 29.69
C SER A 62 -1.55 17.73 29.45
N SER A 63 -2.12 17.52 28.29
CA SER A 63 -3.52 17.89 28.00
C SER A 63 -4.50 16.81 28.48
N LEU A 64 -4.03 15.59 28.70
CA LEU A 64 -4.84 14.47 29.19
C LEU A 64 -4.74 14.32 30.69
N ALA A 65 -5.84 13.90 31.32
CA ALA A 65 -5.86 13.55 32.74
C ALA A 65 -4.81 12.49 33.07
N SER A 66 -4.18 12.60 34.26
CA SER A 66 -3.18 11.63 34.71
C SER A 66 -3.69 10.20 34.64
N GLY A 67 -2.95 9.32 33.96
CA GLY A 67 -3.31 7.93 33.76
C GLY A 67 -4.27 7.66 32.58
N ALA A 68 -4.88 8.68 31.96
CA ALA A 68 -5.67 8.49 30.77
C ALA A 68 -4.78 8.15 29.57
N GLU A 69 -5.21 7.24 28.72
CA GLU A 69 -4.49 6.85 27.51
C GLU A 69 -5.35 7.04 26.26
N THR A 70 -4.72 7.46 25.19
CA THR A 70 -5.35 7.53 23.87
C THR A 70 -4.35 7.11 22.78
N VAL A 71 -4.82 6.37 21.79
CA VAL A 71 -3.99 5.95 20.64
C VAL A 71 -4.01 7.08 19.62
N SER A 72 -2.90 7.76 19.43
CA SER A 72 -2.74 8.81 18.43
C SER A 72 -2.31 8.28 17.06
N GLN A 73 -1.65 7.12 17.04
CA GLN A 73 -1.29 6.40 15.82
C GLN A 73 -1.47 4.91 16.05
N ARG A 74 -2.31 4.28 15.25
CA ARG A 74 -2.52 2.85 15.32
C ARG A 74 -1.32 2.11 14.76
N GLY A 75 -0.83 1.09 15.49
CA GLY A 75 0.19 0.17 14.99
C GLY A 75 -0.33 -0.72 13.87
N MET A 76 0.52 -1.02 12.91
CA MET A 76 0.23 -1.99 11.85
C MET A 76 1.40 -2.95 11.68
N ARG A 77 1.09 -4.23 11.48
CA ARG A 77 2.10 -5.24 11.17
C ARG A 77 2.75 -4.95 9.82
N GLY A 78 4.03 -5.24 9.72
CA GLY A 78 4.76 -5.25 8.46
C GLY A 78 4.76 -6.63 7.81
N PHE A 79 5.16 -6.69 6.55
CA PHE A 79 5.18 -7.91 5.77
C PHE A 79 6.36 -7.96 4.82
N LYS A 80 7.01 -9.12 4.73
CA LYS A 80 7.86 -9.48 3.60
C LYS A 80 7.04 -10.38 2.68
N VAL A 81 6.89 -9.99 1.44
CA VAL A 81 6.01 -10.65 0.48
C VAL A 81 6.77 -10.91 -0.82
N VAL A 82 6.69 -12.13 -1.31
CA VAL A 82 7.04 -12.43 -2.70
C VAL A 82 5.79 -12.32 -3.55
N ARG A 83 5.86 -11.51 -4.58
CA ARG A 83 4.82 -11.39 -5.58
C ARG A 83 5.33 -11.94 -6.91
N SER A 84 4.53 -12.74 -7.59
CA SER A 84 4.86 -13.27 -8.89
C SER A 84 3.75 -13.02 -9.90
N ARG A 85 4.15 -12.99 -11.16
CA ARG A 85 3.26 -12.83 -12.31
C ARG A 85 3.61 -13.90 -13.34
N LYS A 86 2.60 -14.67 -13.74
CA LYS A 86 2.70 -15.65 -14.82
C LYS A 86 1.97 -15.13 -16.04
N LEU A 87 2.63 -15.11 -17.17
CA LEU A 87 2.10 -14.69 -18.46
C LEU A 87 1.84 -15.93 -19.31
N TYR A 88 0.63 -16.05 -19.82
CA TYR A 88 0.17 -17.21 -20.57
C TYR A 88 -0.05 -16.87 -22.04
N LYS A 89 0.27 -17.83 -22.89
CA LYS A 89 -0.07 -17.84 -24.30
C LYS A 89 -0.50 -19.27 -24.66
N GLU A 90 -1.67 -19.41 -25.31
CA GLU A 90 -2.22 -20.71 -25.70
C GLU A 90 -2.25 -21.73 -24.55
N ARG A 91 -2.63 -21.26 -23.34
CA ARG A 91 -2.71 -21.99 -22.06
C ARG A 91 -1.36 -22.38 -21.43
N ASP A 92 -0.25 -22.07 -22.07
CA ASP A 92 1.09 -22.32 -21.54
C ASP A 92 1.66 -21.09 -20.85
N VAL A 93 2.39 -21.30 -19.75
CA VAL A 93 3.17 -20.26 -19.10
C VAL A 93 4.39 -19.97 -19.97
N VAL A 94 4.44 -18.78 -20.57
CA VAL A 94 5.54 -18.37 -21.45
C VAL A 94 6.55 -17.49 -20.74
N LYS A 95 6.14 -16.87 -19.61
CA LYS A 95 7.02 -16.04 -18.79
C LYS A 95 6.56 -16.03 -17.34
N THR A 96 7.51 -16.12 -16.42
CA THR A 96 7.29 -15.91 -14.99
C THR A 96 8.21 -14.81 -14.51
N GLU A 97 7.65 -13.85 -13.79
CA GLU A 97 8.39 -12.77 -13.16
C GLU A 97 8.09 -12.78 -11.66
N SER A 98 9.08 -12.47 -10.85
CA SER A 98 8.96 -12.48 -9.40
C SER A 98 9.74 -11.33 -8.80
N TRP A 99 9.24 -10.75 -7.71
CA TRP A 99 9.91 -9.68 -6.98
C TRP A 99 9.54 -9.68 -5.51
N ASP A 100 10.47 -9.22 -4.70
CA ASP A 100 10.31 -9.09 -3.26
C ASP A 100 9.75 -7.71 -2.92
N LEU A 101 8.75 -7.70 -2.03
CA LEU A 101 8.15 -6.49 -1.49
C LEU A 101 8.30 -6.47 0.01
N PHE A 102 8.71 -5.32 0.53
CA PHE A 102 8.82 -5.07 1.95
C PHE A 102 7.86 -3.96 2.37
N TYR A 103 6.96 -4.31 3.26
CA TYR A 103 6.05 -3.38 3.93
C TYR A 103 6.51 -3.25 5.37
N PRO A 104 7.14 -2.12 5.77
CA PRO A 104 7.60 -1.95 7.14
C PRO A 104 6.42 -1.87 8.11
N PRO A 105 6.57 -2.34 9.35
CA PRO A 105 5.57 -2.14 10.37
C PRO A 105 5.44 -0.66 10.72
N THR A 106 4.23 -0.25 11.08
CA THR A 106 3.97 1.10 11.59
C THR A 106 3.94 1.06 13.12
N THR A 107 4.75 1.88 13.76
CA THR A 107 4.78 2.00 15.22
C THR A 107 3.46 2.51 15.76
N GLU A 108 2.94 1.89 16.81
CA GLU A 108 1.83 2.42 17.58
C GLU A 108 2.29 3.54 18.51
N ILE A 109 1.54 4.63 18.57
CA ILE A 109 1.82 5.74 19.49
C ILE A 109 0.63 5.91 20.41
N VAL A 110 0.88 5.66 21.70
CA VAL A 110 -0.07 5.88 22.80
C VAL A 110 0.32 7.17 23.51
N ARG A 111 -0.62 8.08 23.69
CA ARG A 111 -0.45 9.28 24.51
C ARG A 111 -0.98 8.97 25.90
N ARG A 112 -0.14 9.16 26.92
CA ARG A 112 -0.49 8.96 28.32
C ARG A 112 -0.54 10.29 29.04
N GLY A 113 -1.67 10.57 29.67
CA GLY A 113 -1.95 11.80 30.39
C GLY A 113 -1.05 11.97 31.63
N THR A 114 -0.59 13.19 31.81
CA THR A 114 0.22 13.60 32.96
C THR A 114 -0.41 14.75 33.75
N ASN A 115 -1.60 15.25 33.36
CA ASN A 115 -2.26 16.34 34.04
C ASN A 115 -2.98 15.86 35.32
N PRO A 116 -2.46 16.18 36.52
CA PRO A 116 -3.07 15.74 37.79
C PRO A 116 -4.43 16.37 38.07
N ARG A 117 -4.78 17.47 37.39
CA ARG A 117 -6.06 18.19 37.57
C ARG A 117 -7.18 17.73 36.65
N GLY A 118 -6.91 16.69 35.84
CA GLY A 118 -7.85 16.22 34.82
C GLY A 118 -7.85 17.06 33.54
N ALA A 119 -8.60 16.62 32.52
CA ALA A 119 -8.84 17.40 31.34
C ALA A 119 -9.62 18.67 31.76
N ARG A 120 -9.11 19.84 31.34
CA ARG A 120 -9.84 21.10 31.52
C ARG A 120 -11.15 20.97 30.71
N PRO A 121 -12.33 21.16 31.30
CA PRO A 121 -13.53 21.28 30.46
C PRO A 121 -13.31 22.49 29.57
N ASP A 122 -13.43 22.28 28.26
CA ASP A 122 -13.44 23.38 27.30
C ASP A 122 -14.52 24.37 27.71
N GLY A 123 -14.08 25.53 28.10
CA GLY A 123 -14.96 26.64 28.47
C GLY A 123 -15.54 27.29 27.22
#